data_f9e130135c8a0de31dc26cfcbdb63453
#
_entry.id   f9e130135c8a0de31dc26cfcbdb63453
#
_cell.length_a   1.000
_cell.length_b   1.000
_cell.length_c   1.000
_cell.angle_alpha   90.00
_cell.angle_beta   90.00
_cell.angle_gamma   90.00
#
_symmetry.space_group_name_H-M   'P 1'
#
loop_
_entity.id
_entity.type
_entity.pdbx_description
1 polymer ?
#
loop_
_entity_poly.entity_id
_entity_poly.type
_entity_poly.pdbx_seq_one_letter_code
_entity_poly.pdbx_strand_id
1 'polypeptide(L)'
;MNNDFNKRYLEARRKVIETDFAGLNPMQRKAVMATEGALLILAGAGSGKTTVLINRIANLMRYGKAGDSEEIPENAGIEDIDAMARLDDEARRTAAFEPVEPWRILAITFTNKAADELKTRLSKMLGEAGADVWASTFHSACVRILRRDADRLGFTSSFTIYDSSDSQSLIKHILRDFDLDDKKYPPRMLLSEISRAKDDCYSPEQYYARAKATGDARRVKIAEIYAEYSRRAFAAGAMDFDDLIYYTVKLLNENEDVCQYWQKRFKYILIDEYQDTNKLQYMLASKLAEGWGNICVVGDDDQSIYKFRGATIENILSFEDEYKGCRVIRLEQNYRSTGHILGAANAVIKNNLGRKGKELWTKGDMGEKPE
;
A
#
# COMPACT_ATOMS: atom_id res chain seq x y z
N MET A 1 -3.17 39.16 10.74
CA MET A 1 -3.37 38.54 12.06
C MET A 1 -2.05 38.50 12.80
N ASN A 2 -2.05 38.67 14.12
CA ASN A 2 -0.86 38.87 14.92
C ASN A 2 -0.07 37.55 15.00
N ASN A 3 1.25 37.56 14.74
CA ASN A 3 2.14 36.39 14.76
C ASN A 3 2.05 35.59 16.08
N ASP A 4 1.74 36.28 17.19
CA ASP A 4 1.53 35.69 18.51
C ASP A 4 0.24 34.85 18.58
N PHE A 5 -0.87 35.34 18.01
CA PHE A 5 -2.12 34.58 17.93
C PHE A 5 -1.94 33.27 17.14
N ASN A 6 -1.33 33.34 15.95
CA ASN A 6 -1.11 32.19 15.11
C ASN A 6 -0.29 31.12 15.84
N LYS A 7 0.78 31.51 16.49
CA LYS A 7 1.63 30.62 17.29
C LYS A 7 0.82 29.93 18.40
N ARG A 8 0.09 30.70 19.19
CA ARG A 8 -0.74 30.18 20.30
C ARG A 8 -1.82 29.23 19.80
N TYR A 9 -2.49 29.56 18.69
CA TYR A 9 -3.51 28.70 18.08
C TYR A 9 -2.91 27.36 17.64
N LEU A 10 -1.79 27.36 16.91
CA LEU A 10 -1.12 26.15 16.43
C LEU A 10 -0.58 25.29 17.58
N GLU A 11 -0.06 25.92 18.66
CA GLU A 11 0.38 25.21 19.87
C GLU A 11 -0.81 24.53 20.59
N ALA A 12 -1.92 25.25 20.76
CA ALA A 12 -3.14 24.70 21.38
C ALA A 12 -3.70 23.53 20.55
N ARG A 13 -3.82 23.68 19.22
CA ARG A 13 -4.26 22.65 18.30
C ARG A 13 -3.37 21.40 18.38
N ARG A 14 -2.05 21.59 18.32
CA ARG A 14 -1.07 20.50 18.43
C ARG A 14 -1.21 19.76 19.75
N LYS A 15 -1.40 20.48 20.87
CA LYS A 15 -1.56 19.91 22.19
C LYS A 15 -2.79 18.99 22.28
N VAL A 16 -3.94 19.39 21.70
CA VAL A 16 -5.15 18.54 21.64
C VAL A 16 -4.84 17.23 20.92
N ILE A 17 -4.27 17.32 19.72
CA ILE A 17 -3.95 16.14 18.90
C ILE A 17 -2.93 15.23 19.60
N GLU A 18 -1.86 15.80 20.15
CA GLU A 18 -0.83 15.03 20.87
C GLU A 18 -1.40 14.33 22.11
N THR A 19 -2.39 14.91 22.78
CA THR A 19 -3.06 14.31 23.93
C THR A 19 -3.85 13.07 23.53
N ASP A 20 -4.56 13.09 22.41
CA ASP A 20 -5.29 11.92 21.89
C ASP A 20 -4.34 10.77 21.51
N PHE A 21 -3.11 11.07 21.13
CA PHE A 21 -2.09 10.10 20.76
C PHE A 21 -0.94 9.98 21.79
N ALA A 22 -1.20 10.35 23.04
CA ALA A 22 -0.18 10.32 24.11
C ALA A 22 0.39 8.92 24.40
N GLY A 23 -0.38 7.86 24.10
CA GLY A 23 0.08 6.46 24.24
C GLY A 23 1.14 6.03 23.22
N LEU A 24 1.41 6.84 22.20
CA LEU A 24 2.41 6.56 21.17
C LEU A 24 3.79 7.12 21.60
N ASN A 25 4.86 6.42 21.20
CA ASN A 25 6.19 6.99 21.37
C ASN A 25 6.41 8.22 20.44
N PRO A 26 7.44 9.06 20.66
CA PRO A 26 7.64 10.29 19.89
C PRO A 26 7.70 10.06 18.36
N MET A 27 8.36 8.97 17.90
CA MET A 27 8.50 8.70 16.46
C MET A 27 7.20 8.17 15.85
N GLN A 28 6.47 7.31 16.57
CA GLN A 28 5.15 6.88 16.18
C GLN A 28 4.17 8.07 16.07
N ARG A 29 4.16 8.96 17.07
CA ARG A 29 3.32 10.16 17.08
C ARG A 29 3.70 11.09 15.93
N LYS A 30 4.98 11.31 15.67
CA LYS A 30 5.46 12.08 14.51
C LYS A 30 4.93 11.50 13.20
N ALA A 31 4.92 10.17 13.04
CA ALA A 31 4.39 9.50 11.85
C ALA A 31 2.87 9.62 11.72
N VAL A 32 2.15 9.60 12.84
CA VAL A 32 0.69 9.80 12.87
C VAL A 32 0.31 11.22 12.50
N MET A 33 1.03 12.22 13.00
CA MET A 33 0.75 13.63 12.78
C MET A 33 1.23 14.17 11.42
N ALA A 34 2.10 13.47 10.73
CA ALA A 34 2.58 13.85 9.39
C ALA A 34 1.49 13.56 8.34
N THR A 35 0.58 14.49 8.04
CA THR A 35 -0.66 14.22 7.29
C THR A 35 -0.51 14.31 5.78
N GLU A 36 0.02 15.39 5.25
CA GLU A 36 0.07 15.66 3.81
C GLU A 36 1.38 15.21 3.15
N GLY A 37 1.28 14.85 1.86
CA GLY A 37 2.41 14.48 1.01
C GLY A 37 2.86 13.03 1.17
N ALA A 38 4.00 12.71 0.55
CA ALA A 38 4.57 11.37 0.60
C ALA A 38 5.27 11.11 1.94
N LEU A 39 5.01 9.94 2.52
CA LEU A 39 5.58 9.52 3.80
C LEU A 39 6.09 8.07 3.70
N LEU A 40 7.37 7.86 3.97
CA LEU A 40 7.97 6.55 4.15
C LEU A 40 8.19 6.27 5.63
N ILE A 41 7.58 5.22 6.15
CA ILE A 41 7.78 4.74 7.52
C ILE A 41 8.63 3.46 7.45
N LEU A 42 9.91 3.59 7.76
CA LEU A 42 10.82 2.46 7.91
C LEU A 42 10.68 1.89 9.32
N ALA A 43 10.06 0.72 9.43
CA ALA A 43 9.61 0.19 10.71
C ALA A 43 10.10 -1.25 10.89
N GLY A 44 10.99 -1.45 11.85
CA GLY A 44 11.49 -2.80 12.15
C GLY A 44 10.43 -3.74 12.72
N ALA A 45 10.76 -5.01 12.79
CA ALA A 45 9.90 -6.02 13.44
C ALA A 45 9.51 -5.57 14.85
N GLY A 46 8.23 -5.72 15.21
CA GLY A 46 7.74 -5.40 16.56
C GLY A 46 7.77 -3.91 16.95
N SER A 47 7.98 -2.98 16.01
CA SER A 47 8.01 -1.53 16.28
C SER A 47 6.63 -0.85 16.29
N GLY A 48 5.56 -1.62 16.04
CA GLY A 48 4.19 -1.10 16.05
C GLY A 48 3.73 -0.51 14.72
N LYS A 49 4.19 -1.04 13.57
CA LYS A 49 3.74 -0.65 12.21
C LYS A 49 2.22 -0.47 12.11
N THR A 50 1.49 -1.52 12.41
CA THR A 50 0.01 -1.52 12.34
C THR A 50 -0.62 -0.52 13.32
N THR A 51 -0.02 -0.33 14.50
CA THR A 51 -0.48 0.68 15.46
C THR A 51 -0.36 2.07 14.88
N VAL A 52 0.76 2.40 14.25
CA VAL A 52 0.94 3.71 13.60
C VAL A 52 -0.05 3.89 12.45
N LEU A 53 -0.25 2.87 11.61
CA LEU A 53 -1.18 2.92 10.48
C LEU A 53 -2.61 3.22 10.95
N ILE A 54 -3.11 2.51 11.97
CA ILE A 54 -4.45 2.69 12.54
C ILE A 54 -4.60 4.10 13.14
N ASN A 55 -3.63 4.53 13.96
CA ASN A 55 -3.69 5.84 14.59
C ASN A 55 -3.57 6.98 13.55
N ARG A 56 -2.81 6.79 12.46
CA ARG A 56 -2.75 7.73 11.36
C ARG A 56 -4.10 7.87 10.66
N ILE A 57 -4.78 6.75 10.36
CA ILE A 57 -6.14 6.78 9.79
C ILE A 57 -7.09 7.51 10.75
N ALA A 58 -7.02 7.20 12.04
CA ALA A 58 -7.84 7.88 13.05
C ALA A 58 -7.55 9.39 13.13
N ASN A 59 -6.27 9.79 13.03
CA ASN A 59 -5.88 11.19 12.97
C ASN A 59 -6.48 11.90 11.75
N LEU A 60 -6.36 11.31 10.55
CA LEU A 60 -6.92 11.85 9.31
C LEU A 60 -8.44 12.00 9.38
N MET A 61 -9.15 11.03 9.96
CA MET A 61 -10.61 11.06 10.09
C MET A 61 -11.09 12.07 11.14
N ARG A 62 -10.35 12.24 12.25
CA ARG A 62 -10.73 13.15 13.35
C ARG A 62 -10.29 14.57 13.10
N TYR A 63 -9.06 14.75 12.64
CA TYR A 63 -8.38 16.03 12.61
C TYR A 63 -7.99 16.50 11.21
N GLY A 64 -8.13 15.63 10.19
CA GLY A 64 -7.74 15.97 8.82
C GLY A 64 -6.26 16.31 8.69
N LYS A 65 -5.96 17.46 8.11
CA LYS A 65 -4.58 17.94 7.91
C LYS A 65 -4.04 18.75 9.11
N ALA A 66 -4.78 18.84 10.20
CA ALA A 66 -4.44 19.68 11.36
C ALA A 66 -3.12 19.29 12.05
N GLY A 67 -2.66 18.04 11.94
CA GLY A 67 -1.52 17.52 12.68
C GLY A 67 -0.20 18.24 12.42
N ASP A 68 0.04 18.65 11.19
CA ASP A 68 1.28 19.31 10.73
C ASP A 68 1.03 20.53 9.82
N SER A 69 -0.21 20.92 9.58
CA SER A 69 -0.54 22.14 8.85
C SER A 69 -0.31 23.40 9.71
N GLU A 70 0.27 24.42 9.09
CA GLU A 70 0.38 25.77 9.67
C GLU A 70 -0.81 26.68 9.30
N GLU A 71 -1.74 26.18 8.50
CA GLU A 71 -2.94 26.92 8.12
C GLU A 71 -3.90 27.06 9.32
N ILE A 72 -4.49 28.23 9.45
CA ILE A 72 -5.48 28.56 10.48
C ILE A 72 -6.76 28.95 9.77
N PRO A 73 -7.96 28.46 10.21
CA PRO A 73 -9.23 28.89 9.65
C PRO A 73 -9.39 30.41 9.71
N GLU A 74 -9.98 31.00 8.67
CA GLU A 74 -10.16 32.47 8.58
C GLU A 74 -11.00 33.05 9.71
N ASN A 75 -11.94 32.26 10.25
CA ASN A 75 -12.84 32.62 11.35
C ASN A 75 -12.30 32.24 12.74
N ALA A 76 -11.04 31.79 12.86
CA ALA A 76 -10.46 31.40 14.13
C ALA A 76 -10.29 32.58 15.07
N GLY A 77 -10.69 32.40 16.33
CA GLY A 77 -10.69 33.41 17.38
C GLY A 77 -9.95 32.97 18.66
N ILE A 78 -9.90 33.84 19.64
CA ILE A 78 -9.31 33.56 20.98
C ILE A 78 -10.14 32.48 21.69
N GLU A 79 -11.45 32.49 21.51
CA GLU A 79 -12.35 31.48 22.02
C GLU A 79 -12.02 30.06 21.58
N ASP A 80 -11.45 29.88 20.37
CA ASP A 80 -11.01 28.55 19.91
C ASP A 80 -9.81 28.07 20.69
N ILE A 81 -8.87 28.96 21.02
CA ILE A 81 -7.71 28.65 21.87
C ILE A 81 -8.20 28.20 23.26
N ASP A 82 -9.14 28.92 23.83
CA ASP A 82 -9.72 28.59 25.12
C ASP A 82 -10.53 27.30 25.10
N ALA A 83 -11.25 27.02 24.00
CA ALA A 83 -11.95 25.76 23.77
C ALA A 83 -10.94 24.58 23.69
N MET A 84 -9.88 24.73 22.90
CA MET A 84 -8.83 23.72 22.78
C MET A 84 -8.07 23.45 24.09
N ALA A 85 -7.95 24.45 24.97
CA ALA A 85 -7.30 24.28 26.26
C ALA A 85 -8.03 23.32 27.21
N ARG A 86 -9.35 23.08 27.01
CA ARG A 86 -10.14 22.15 27.83
C ARG A 86 -9.85 20.68 27.58
N LEU A 87 -9.30 20.32 26.42
CA LEU A 87 -8.95 18.95 26.02
C LEU A 87 -10.15 17.96 26.04
N ASP A 88 -11.35 18.47 25.78
CA ASP A 88 -12.60 17.70 25.72
C ASP A 88 -13.06 17.44 24.28
N ASP A 89 -14.29 16.98 24.07
CA ASP A 89 -14.84 16.71 22.75
C ASP A 89 -15.06 17.97 21.91
N GLU A 90 -15.30 19.12 22.52
CA GLU A 90 -15.37 20.39 21.83
C GLU A 90 -13.97 20.83 21.39
N ALA A 91 -12.95 20.67 22.23
CA ALA A 91 -11.57 20.91 21.86
C ALA A 91 -11.13 20.08 20.64
N ARG A 92 -11.55 18.80 20.56
CA ARG A 92 -11.26 17.94 19.40
C ARG A 92 -11.91 18.48 18.11
N ARG A 93 -13.17 18.88 18.17
CA ARG A 93 -13.86 19.47 17.02
C ARG A 93 -13.21 20.77 16.57
N THR A 94 -12.86 21.64 17.51
CA THR A 94 -12.20 22.93 17.24
C THR A 94 -10.80 22.76 16.67
N ALA A 95 -10.05 21.74 17.10
CA ALA A 95 -8.72 21.43 16.59
C ALA A 95 -8.73 20.79 15.19
N ALA A 96 -9.86 20.27 14.72
CA ALA A 96 -9.96 19.62 13.41
C ALA A 96 -9.84 20.64 12.27
N PHE A 97 -9.11 20.22 11.22
CA PHE A 97 -8.97 21.02 10.00
C PHE A 97 -9.06 20.11 8.77
N GLU A 98 -10.15 20.22 8.03
CA GLU A 98 -10.50 19.35 6.90
C GLU A 98 -10.47 17.84 7.25
N PRO A 99 -11.28 17.39 8.22
CA PRO A 99 -11.42 15.96 8.50
C PRO A 99 -11.76 15.17 7.23
N VAL A 100 -11.27 13.94 7.17
CA VAL A 100 -11.35 13.10 5.96
C VAL A 100 -12.46 12.07 6.12
N GLU A 101 -13.35 12.01 5.15
CA GLU A 101 -14.36 10.96 5.11
C GLU A 101 -13.70 9.59 4.93
N PRO A 102 -14.16 8.56 5.66
CA PRO A 102 -13.52 7.24 5.70
C PRO A 102 -13.37 6.60 4.31
N TRP A 103 -14.37 6.77 3.43
CA TRP A 103 -14.37 6.23 2.07
C TRP A 103 -13.34 6.88 1.13
N ARG A 104 -12.70 7.99 1.55
CA ARG A 104 -11.60 8.65 0.84
C ARG A 104 -10.21 8.14 1.25
N ILE A 105 -10.16 7.18 2.16
CA ILE A 105 -8.92 6.56 2.63
C ILE A 105 -8.84 5.14 2.07
N LEU A 106 -7.82 4.86 1.27
CA LEU A 106 -7.48 3.53 0.79
C LEU A 106 -6.31 2.99 1.61
N ALA A 107 -6.56 1.93 2.39
CA ALA A 107 -5.55 1.26 3.20
C ALA A 107 -5.31 -0.16 2.67
N ILE A 108 -4.13 -0.41 2.12
CA ILE A 108 -3.79 -1.68 1.49
C ILE A 108 -2.89 -2.50 2.40
N THR A 109 -3.24 -3.78 2.53
CA THR A 109 -2.47 -4.81 3.23
C THR A 109 -2.21 -6.01 2.31
N PHE A 110 -1.29 -6.90 2.70
CA PHE A 110 -0.93 -8.05 1.86
C PHE A 110 -1.90 -9.24 1.96
N THR A 111 -2.61 -9.37 3.08
CA THR A 111 -3.51 -10.51 3.31
C THR A 111 -4.90 -10.06 3.72
N ASN A 112 -5.92 -10.84 3.37
CA ASN A 112 -7.29 -10.58 3.80
C ASN A 112 -7.40 -10.55 5.34
N LYS A 113 -6.69 -11.44 6.04
CA LYS A 113 -6.64 -11.45 7.50
C LYS A 113 -6.13 -10.11 8.07
N ALA A 114 -5.07 -9.54 7.49
CA ALA A 114 -4.54 -8.24 7.92
C ALA A 114 -5.52 -7.09 7.60
N ALA A 115 -6.22 -7.15 6.46
CA ALA A 115 -7.26 -6.19 6.12
C ALA A 115 -8.45 -6.25 7.09
N ASP A 116 -8.89 -7.44 7.46
CA ASP A 116 -9.99 -7.66 8.41
C ASP A 116 -9.60 -7.22 9.83
N GLU A 117 -8.35 -7.50 10.24
CA GLU A 117 -7.80 -7.02 11.51
C GLU A 117 -7.74 -5.49 11.54
N LEU A 118 -7.29 -4.86 10.44
CA LEU A 118 -7.26 -3.41 10.31
C LEU A 118 -8.66 -2.80 10.45
N LYS A 119 -9.66 -3.33 9.74
CA LYS A 119 -11.06 -2.92 9.87
C LYS A 119 -11.60 -3.07 11.29
N THR A 120 -11.36 -4.22 11.91
CA THR A 120 -11.80 -4.49 13.29
C THR A 120 -11.22 -3.48 14.28
N ARG A 121 -9.94 -3.18 14.16
CA ARG A 121 -9.28 -2.19 15.03
C ARG A 121 -9.76 -0.76 14.76
N LEU A 122 -9.99 -0.41 13.49
CA LEU A 122 -10.55 0.90 13.12
C LEU A 122 -11.98 1.05 13.66
N SER A 123 -12.83 0.04 13.51
CA SER A 123 -14.19 0.06 14.07
C SER A 123 -14.19 0.15 15.59
N LYS A 124 -13.26 -0.51 16.26
CA LYS A 124 -13.11 -0.37 17.73
C LYS A 124 -12.71 1.04 18.16
N MET A 125 -11.89 1.74 17.36
CA MET A 125 -11.36 3.07 17.69
C MET A 125 -12.29 4.20 17.26
N LEU A 126 -13.03 4.03 16.15
CA LEU A 126 -13.79 5.09 15.46
C LEU A 126 -15.28 4.79 15.33
N GLY A 127 -15.76 3.68 15.89
CA GLY A 127 -17.14 3.23 15.73
C GLY A 127 -17.45 2.80 14.30
N GLU A 128 -18.71 2.96 13.88
CA GLU A 128 -19.19 2.56 12.55
C GLU A 128 -18.42 3.24 11.41
N ALA A 129 -18.03 4.49 11.55
CA ALA A 129 -17.24 5.20 10.55
C ALA A 129 -15.89 4.52 10.23
N GLY A 130 -15.31 3.80 11.20
CA GLY A 130 -14.08 3.04 10.97
C GLY A 130 -14.25 1.86 10.01
N ALA A 131 -15.47 1.32 9.88
CA ALA A 131 -15.78 0.23 8.95
C ALA A 131 -15.85 0.70 7.48
N ASP A 132 -16.11 1.98 7.24
CA ASP A 132 -16.25 2.57 5.91
C ASP A 132 -14.90 2.92 5.25
N VAL A 133 -13.79 2.80 6.00
CA VAL A 133 -12.44 2.91 5.44
C VAL A 133 -12.23 1.79 4.43
N TRP A 134 -11.72 2.13 3.26
CA TRP A 134 -11.45 1.12 2.25
C TRP A 134 -10.17 0.34 2.56
N ALA A 135 -10.24 -0.50 3.61
CA ALA A 135 -9.16 -1.40 3.96
C ALA A 135 -9.32 -2.73 3.20
N SER A 136 -8.31 -3.11 2.41
CA SER A 136 -8.36 -4.30 1.54
C SER A 136 -6.97 -4.76 1.11
N THR A 137 -6.89 -5.89 0.44
CA THR A 137 -5.69 -6.28 -0.33
C THR A 137 -5.66 -5.58 -1.68
N PHE A 138 -4.49 -5.56 -2.36
CA PHE A 138 -4.39 -5.07 -3.74
C PHE A 138 -5.44 -5.70 -4.66
N HIS A 139 -5.52 -7.03 -4.66
CA HIS A 139 -6.47 -7.77 -5.49
C HIS A 139 -7.92 -7.40 -5.20
N SER A 140 -8.29 -7.31 -3.92
CA SER A 140 -9.66 -6.94 -3.54
C SER A 140 -10.01 -5.50 -3.95
N ALA A 141 -9.06 -4.57 -3.87
CA ALA A 141 -9.23 -3.21 -4.36
C ALA A 141 -9.43 -3.20 -5.89
N CYS A 142 -8.59 -3.95 -6.62
CA CYS A 142 -8.69 -4.09 -8.07
C CYS A 142 -10.02 -4.69 -8.52
N VAL A 143 -10.47 -5.76 -7.86
CA VAL A 143 -11.80 -6.35 -8.15
C VAL A 143 -12.91 -5.31 -8.04
N ARG A 144 -12.92 -4.49 -6.98
CA ARG A 144 -13.97 -3.47 -6.81
C ARG A 144 -13.88 -2.36 -7.86
N ILE A 145 -12.67 -1.97 -8.27
CA ILE A 145 -12.44 -1.00 -9.36
C ILE A 145 -12.96 -1.60 -10.68
N LEU A 146 -12.52 -2.81 -11.02
CA LEU A 146 -12.90 -3.49 -12.27
C LEU A 146 -14.41 -3.83 -12.32
N ARG A 147 -15.05 -4.21 -11.21
CA ARG A 147 -16.50 -4.43 -11.18
C ARG A 147 -17.30 -3.19 -11.57
N ARG A 148 -16.74 -2.01 -11.38
CA ARG A 148 -17.36 -0.76 -11.80
C ARG A 148 -17.06 -0.39 -13.25
N ASP A 149 -15.81 -0.53 -13.69
CA ASP A 149 -15.30 0.12 -14.89
C ASP A 149 -14.69 -0.86 -15.94
N ALA A 150 -14.84 -2.20 -15.76
CA ALA A 150 -14.26 -3.20 -16.67
C ALA A 150 -14.82 -3.16 -18.10
N ASP A 151 -16.02 -2.58 -18.30
CA ASP A 151 -16.64 -2.36 -19.59
C ASP A 151 -15.77 -1.51 -20.52
N ARG A 152 -14.98 -0.59 -19.96
CA ARG A 152 -14.01 0.23 -20.70
C ARG A 152 -12.88 -0.60 -21.33
N LEU A 153 -12.65 -1.81 -20.83
CA LEU A 153 -11.69 -2.77 -21.37
C LEU A 153 -12.35 -3.90 -22.18
N GLY A 154 -13.68 -3.85 -22.35
CA GLY A 154 -14.46 -4.86 -23.07
C GLY A 154 -14.90 -6.06 -22.22
N PHE A 155 -14.69 -6.03 -20.89
CA PHE A 155 -15.23 -7.04 -19.98
C PHE A 155 -16.60 -6.62 -19.44
N THR A 156 -17.41 -7.58 -19.03
CA THR A 156 -18.62 -7.31 -18.24
C THR A 156 -18.28 -7.10 -16.77
N SER A 157 -19.12 -6.38 -16.04
CA SER A 157 -18.97 -6.22 -14.58
C SER A 157 -19.06 -7.54 -13.82
N SER A 158 -19.61 -8.60 -14.42
CA SER A 158 -19.77 -9.95 -13.87
C SER A 158 -18.67 -10.92 -14.31
N PHE A 159 -17.49 -10.42 -14.74
CA PHE A 159 -16.39 -11.28 -15.16
C PHE A 159 -16.06 -12.36 -14.11
N THR A 160 -15.64 -13.54 -14.59
CA THR A 160 -15.22 -14.65 -13.73
C THR A 160 -13.77 -14.46 -13.27
N ILE A 161 -13.47 -14.84 -12.04
CA ILE A 161 -12.08 -14.87 -11.54
C ILE A 161 -11.62 -16.32 -11.57
N TYR A 162 -10.63 -16.60 -12.43
CA TYR A 162 -10.03 -17.92 -12.55
C TYR A 162 -9.06 -18.18 -11.37
N ASP A 163 -9.20 -19.35 -10.77
CA ASP A 163 -8.22 -19.85 -9.83
C ASP A 163 -7.04 -20.54 -10.55
N SER A 164 -6.10 -21.08 -9.76
CA SER A 164 -4.94 -21.78 -10.31
C SER A 164 -5.32 -23.05 -11.08
N SER A 165 -6.43 -23.72 -10.75
CA SER A 165 -6.92 -24.92 -11.42
C SER A 165 -7.52 -24.57 -12.77
N ASP A 166 -8.34 -23.52 -12.83
CA ASP A 166 -8.93 -23.01 -14.05
C ASP A 166 -7.87 -22.59 -15.06
N SER A 167 -6.88 -21.79 -14.58
CA SER A 167 -5.77 -21.32 -15.39
C SER A 167 -4.92 -22.48 -15.94
N GLN A 168 -4.61 -23.51 -15.11
CA GLN A 168 -3.88 -24.69 -15.57
C GLN A 168 -4.69 -25.49 -16.59
N SER A 169 -5.99 -25.61 -16.43
CA SER A 169 -6.89 -26.30 -17.35
C SER A 169 -6.91 -25.60 -18.71
N LEU A 170 -6.99 -24.27 -18.72
CA LEU A 170 -6.94 -23.48 -19.94
C LEU A 170 -5.61 -23.69 -20.68
N ILE A 171 -4.47 -23.64 -19.98
CA ILE A 171 -3.15 -23.91 -20.58
C ILE A 171 -3.07 -25.31 -21.18
N LYS A 172 -3.59 -26.36 -20.48
CA LYS A 172 -3.60 -27.72 -21.02
C LYS A 172 -4.44 -27.85 -22.31
N HIS A 173 -5.54 -27.11 -22.41
CA HIS A 173 -6.32 -27.05 -23.65
C HIS A 173 -5.52 -26.41 -24.79
N ILE A 174 -4.84 -25.28 -24.51
CA ILE A 174 -4.00 -24.59 -25.49
C ILE A 174 -2.87 -25.51 -25.98
N LEU A 175 -2.19 -26.22 -25.07
CA LEU A 175 -1.11 -27.14 -25.43
C LEU A 175 -1.60 -28.25 -26.37
N ARG A 176 -2.77 -28.83 -26.10
CA ARG A 176 -3.38 -29.84 -26.99
C ARG A 176 -3.68 -29.28 -28.37
N ASP A 177 -4.28 -28.09 -28.44
CA ASP A 177 -4.64 -27.48 -29.71
C ASP A 177 -3.41 -27.05 -30.53
N PHE A 178 -2.29 -26.78 -29.86
CA PHE A 178 -1.02 -26.45 -30.48
C PHE A 178 -0.13 -27.69 -30.77
N ASP A 179 -0.61 -28.89 -30.46
CA ASP A 179 0.13 -30.15 -30.54
C ASP A 179 1.48 -30.10 -29.80
N LEU A 180 1.45 -29.55 -28.57
CA LEU A 180 2.63 -29.39 -27.73
C LEU A 180 2.63 -30.37 -26.56
N ASP A 181 3.80 -31.00 -26.32
CA ASP A 181 4.03 -31.91 -25.20
C ASP A 181 4.08 -31.13 -23.87
N ASP A 182 3.21 -31.50 -22.91
CA ASP A 182 3.12 -30.91 -21.58
C ASP A 182 4.35 -31.19 -20.70
N LYS A 183 5.17 -32.20 -21.00
CA LYS A 183 6.47 -32.44 -20.36
C LYS A 183 7.50 -31.43 -20.82
N LYS A 184 7.45 -31.01 -22.08
CA LYS A 184 8.36 -30.00 -22.65
C LYS A 184 7.91 -28.57 -22.28
N TYR A 185 6.60 -28.37 -22.16
CA TYR A 185 5.96 -27.10 -21.76
C TYR A 185 5.06 -27.30 -20.54
N PRO A 186 5.60 -27.50 -19.33
CA PRO A 186 4.81 -27.75 -18.15
C PRO A 186 3.85 -26.57 -17.86
N PRO A 187 2.52 -26.84 -17.66
CA PRO A 187 1.53 -25.77 -17.46
C PRO A 187 1.87 -24.79 -16.33
N ARG A 188 2.43 -25.31 -15.22
CA ARG A 188 2.86 -24.44 -14.10
C ARG A 188 4.00 -23.50 -14.47
N MET A 189 4.94 -23.96 -15.27
CA MET A 189 6.05 -23.14 -15.76
C MET A 189 5.53 -22.05 -16.70
N LEU A 190 4.61 -22.40 -17.62
CA LEU A 190 3.99 -21.43 -18.53
C LEU A 190 3.23 -20.36 -17.78
N LEU A 191 2.42 -20.73 -16.78
CA LEU A 191 1.69 -19.76 -15.94
C LEU A 191 2.67 -18.87 -15.17
N SER A 192 3.78 -19.40 -14.67
CA SER A 192 4.81 -18.60 -14.00
C SER A 192 5.48 -17.59 -14.94
N GLU A 193 5.74 -17.96 -16.20
CA GLU A 193 6.27 -17.03 -17.21
C GLU A 193 5.23 -15.95 -17.60
N ILE A 194 3.95 -16.33 -17.73
CA ILE A 194 2.84 -15.39 -18.00
C ILE A 194 2.67 -14.43 -16.83
N SER A 195 2.66 -14.93 -15.60
CA SER A 195 2.59 -14.12 -14.37
C SER A 195 3.71 -13.09 -14.34
N ARG A 196 4.95 -13.53 -14.59
CA ARG A 196 6.11 -12.63 -14.63
C ARG A 196 6.01 -11.58 -15.73
N ALA A 197 5.50 -11.97 -16.92
CA ALA A 197 5.29 -11.02 -18.01
C ALA A 197 4.26 -9.94 -17.62
N LYS A 198 3.16 -10.32 -16.93
CA LYS A 198 2.15 -9.40 -16.40
C LYS A 198 2.74 -8.50 -15.31
N ASP A 199 3.51 -9.05 -14.36
CA ASP A 199 4.20 -8.28 -13.30
C ASP A 199 5.15 -7.22 -13.87
N ASP A 200 5.80 -7.53 -15.00
CA ASP A 200 6.64 -6.58 -15.75
C ASP A 200 5.84 -5.61 -16.64
N CYS A 201 4.50 -5.67 -16.61
CA CYS A 201 3.60 -4.87 -17.46
C CYS A 201 3.70 -5.13 -18.96
N TYR A 202 4.12 -6.32 -19.39
CA TYR A 202 4.14 -6.65 -20.80
C TYR A 202 2.78 -7.20 -21.27
N SER A 203 2.22 -6.55 -22.29
CA SER A 203 1.11 -7.16 -23.05
C SER A 203 1.60 -8.40 -23.79
N PRO A 204 0.68 -9.32 -24.20
CA PRO A 204 1.04 -10.46 -25.03
C PRO A 204 1.85 -10.07 -26.28
N GLU A 205 1.48 -8.97 -26.95
CA GLU A 205 2.15 -8.46 -28.15
C GLU A 205 3.55 -7.93 -27.84
N GLN A 206 3.71 -7.19 -26.74
CA GLN A 206 5.00 -6.68 -26.28
C GLN A 206 5.94 -7.83 -25.88
N TYR A 207 5.39 -8.83 -25.17
CA TYR A 207 6.15 -10.00 -24.77
C TYR A 207 6.59 -10.83 -26.00
N TYR A 208 5.70 -10.98 -27.00
CA TYR A 208 6.03 -11.65 -28.28
C TYR A 208 7.13 -10.90 -29.03
N ALA A 209 7.05 -9.60 -29.17
CA ALA A 209 8.06 -8.78 -29.84
C ALA A 209 9.45 -8.95 -29.17
N ARG A 210 9.50 -8.94 -27.83
CA ARG A 210 10.73 -9.19 -27.06
C ARG A 210 11.26 -10.61 -27.28
N ALA A 211 10.40 -11.61 -27.19
CA ALA A 211 10.77 -12.99 -27.41
C ALA A 211 11.39 -13.21 -28.80
N LYS A 212 10.75 -12.61 -29.83
CA LYS A 212 11.25 -12.67 -31.21
C LYS A 212 12.63 -12.01 -31.37
N ALA A 213 12.86 -10.90 -30.67
CA ALA A 213 14.15 -10.20 -30.73
C ALA A 213 15.32 -11.02 -30.12
N THR A 214 15.03 -12.01 -29.25
CA THR A 214 16.07 -12.91 -28.70
C THR A 214 16.51 -14.00 -29.66
N GLY A 215 15.75 -14.31 -30.71
CA GLY A 215 15.96 -15.47 -31.60
C GLY A 215 15.67 -16.83 -30.95
N ASP A 216 15.21 -16.88 -29.70
CA ASP A 216 14.90 -18.10 -28.97
C ASP A 216 13.54 -18.65 -29.36
N ALA A 217 13.48 -19.70 -30.14
CA ALA A 217 12.26 -20.35 -30.61
C ALA A 217 11.34 -20.80 -29.45
N ARG A 218 11.92 -21.22 -28.29
CA ARG A 218 11.14 -21.62 -27.13
C ARG A 218 10.44 -20.42 -26.51
N ARG A 219 11.14 -19.29 -26.36
CA ARG A 219 10.53 -18.04 -25.84
C ARG A 219 9.43 -17.52 -26.75
N VAL A 220 9.64 -17.59 -28.07
CA VAL A 220 8.61 -17.23 -29.05
C VAL A 220 7.37 -18.11 -28.87
N LYS A 221 7.57 -19.43 -28.70
CA LYS A 221 6.45 -20.35 -28.46
C LYS A 221 5.70 -20.05 -27.16
N ILE A 222 6.42 -19.72 -26.08
CA ILE A 222 5.79 -19.27 -24.81
C ILE A 222 4.96 -17.99 -25.02
N ALA A 223 5.46 -17.06 -25.84
CA ALA A 223 4.75 -15.83 -26.16
C ALA A 223 3.47 -16.09 -26.96
N GLU A 224 3.48 -17.04 -27.89
CA GLU A 224 2.28 -17.49 -28.63
C GLU A 224 1.26 -18.11 -27.67
N ILE A 225 1.71 -18.92 -26.72
CA ILE A 225 0.84 -19.51 -25.68
C ILE A 225 0.25 -18.39 -24.78
N TYR A 226 1.05 -17.40 -24.39
CA TYR A 226 0.55 -16.27 -23.62
C TYR A 226 -0.53 -15.48 -24.36
N ALA A 227 -0.31 -15.20 -25.65
CA ALA A 227 -1.30 -14.50 -26.46
C ALA A 227 -2.61 -15.28 -26.56
N GLU A 228 -2.54 -16.59 -26.79
CA GLU A 228 -3.72 -17.47 -26.88
C GLU A 228 -4.42 -17.64 -25.52
N TYR A 229 -3.65 -17.72 -24.41
CA TYR A 229 -4.19 -17.74 -23.05
C TYR A 229 -5.01 -16.49 -22.77
N SER A 230 -4.45 -15.32 -23.03
CA SER A 230 -5.13 -14.04 -22.82
C SER A 230 -6.37 -13.89 -23.69
N ARG A 231 -6.28 -14.29 -24.95
CA ARG A 231 -7.42 -14.28 -25.90
C ARG A 231 -8.57 -15.17 -25.43
N ARG A 232 -8.28 -16.40 -24.97
CA ARG A 232 -9.32 -17.34 -24.49
C ARG A 232 -9.91 -16.89 -23.16
N ALA A 233 -9.10 -16.41 -22.22
CA ALA A 233 -9.58 -15.87 -20.96
C ALA A 233 -10.53 -14.68 -21.21
N PHE A 234 -10.13 -13.75 -22.07
CA PHE A 234 -10.96 -12.62 -22.48
C PHE A 234 -12.29 -13.06 -23.14
N ALA A 235 -12.23 -14.00 -24.09
CA ALA A 235 -13.41 -14.53 -24.75
C ALA A 235 -14.38 -15.24 -23.78
N ALA A 236 -13.87 -15.82 -22.71
CA ALA A 236 -14.65 -16.42 -21.63
C ALA A 236 -15.15 -15.40 -20.60
N GLY A 237 -14.85 -14.10 -20.75
CA GLY A 237 -15.16 -13.08 -19.78
C GLY A 237 -14.47 -13.34 -18.43
N ALA A 238 -13.25 -13.88 -18.44
CA ALA A 238 -12.52 -14.30 -17.25
C ALA A 238 -11.20 -13.54 -17.09
N MET A 239 -10.78 -13.36 -15.84
CA MET A 239 -9.50 -12.80 -15.41
C MET A 239 -8.88 -13.74 -14.38
N ASP A 240 -7.57 -14.00 -14.46
CA ASP A 240 -6.85 -14.65 -13.37
C ASP A 240 -6.42 -13.62 -12.29
N PHE A 241 -5.74 -14.07 -11.23
CA PHE A 241 -5.32 -13.18 -10.13
C PHE A 241 -4.37 -12.09 -10.61
N ASP A 242 -3.45 -12.38 -11.51
CA ASP A 242 -2.49 -11.41 -12.03
C ASP A 242 -3.19 -10.39 -12.95
N ASP A 243 -4.21 -10.83 -13.70
CA ASP A 243 -5.04 -9.98 -14.54
C ASP A 243 -5.76 -8.89 -13.73
N LEU A 244 -6.15 -9.17 -12.49
CA LEU A 244 -6.86 -8.18 -11.67
C LEU A 244 -6.05 -6.90 -11.49
N ILE A 245 -4.76 -7.02 -11.19
CA ILE A 245 -3.88 -5.86 -11.03
C ILE A 245 -3.48 -5.31 -12.40
N TYR A 246 -3.11 -6.19 -13.34
CA TYR A 246 -2.69 -5.80 -14.68
C TYR A 246 -3.77 -5.00 -15.41
N TYR A 247 -5.01 -5.48 -15.46
CA TYR A 247 -6.11 -4.78 -16.11
C TYR A 247 -6.54 -3.54 -15.34
N THR A 248 -6.38 -3.47 -14.03
CA THR A 248 -6.63 -2.22 -13.29
C THR A 248 -5.61 -1.15 -13.67
N VAL A 249 -4.32 -1.49 -13.75
CA VAL A 249 -3.28 -0.55 -14.19
C VAL A 249 -3.52 -0.11 -15.64
N LYS A 250 -3.87 -1.06 -16.53
CA LYS A 250 -4.22 -0.77 -17.92
C LYS A 250 -5.43 0.16 -18.02
N LEU A 251 -6.49 -0.12 -17.27
CA LEU A 251 -7.71 0.70 -17.21
C LEU A 251 -7.39 2.16 -16.85
N LEU A 252 -6.63 2.37 -15.78
CA LEU A 252 -6.27 3.70 -15.31
C LEU A 252 -5.33 4.46 -16.27
N ASN A 253 -4.50 3.74 -17.03
CA ASN A 253 -3.60 4.35 -18.00
C ASN A 253 -4.31 4.70 -19.32
N GLU A 254 -5.28 3.91 -19.75
CA GLU A 254 -5.95 4.08 -21.04
C GLU A 254 -7.23 4.93 -20.97
N ASN A 255 -7.78 5.15 -19.74
CA ASN A 255 -9.05 5.87 -19.53
C ASN A 255 -8.87 6.99 -18.49
N GLU A 256 -8.56 8.17 -18.97
CA GLU A 256 -8.26 9.35 -18.13
C GLU A 256 -9.42 9.72 -17.19
N ASP A 257 -10.67 9.65 -17.66
CA ASP A 257 -11.86 9.97 -16.87
C ASP A 257 -12.05 8.98 -15.70
N VAL A 258 -11.78 7.69 -15.93
CA VAL A 258 -11.78 6.65 -14.89
C VAL A 258 -10.65 6.90 -13.89
N CYS A 259 -9.45 7.19 -14.39
CA CYS A 259 -8.29 7.50 -13.56
C CYS A 259 -8.58 8.67 -12.62
N GLN A 260 -9.05 9.79 -13.17
CA GLN A 260 -9.40 10.99 -12.40
C GLN A 260 -10.50 10.74 -11.37
N TYR A 261 -11.50 9.89 -11.68
CA TYR A 261 -12.54 9.53 -10.72
C TYR A 261 -11.93 8.84 -9.49
N TRP A 262 -11.05 7.84 -9.70
CA TRP A 262 -10.44 7.11 -8.59
C TRP A 262 -9.40 7.93 -7.84
N GLN A 263 -8.65 8.79 -8.53
CA GLN A 263 -7.74 9.76 -7.91
C GLN A 263 -8.49 10.76 -7.01
N LYS A 264 -9.61 11.30 -7.45
CA LYS A 264 -10.45 12.19 -6.62
C LYS A 264 -11.05 11.46 -5.42
N ARG A 265 -11.42 10.19 -5.61
CA ARG A 265 -12.01 9.37 -4.55
C ARG A 265 -11.02 9.11 -3.43
N PHE A 266 -9.79 8.73 -3.74
CA PHE A 266 -8.78 8.38 -2.73
C PHE A 266 -7.89 9.57 -2.40
N LYS A 267 -8.27 10.36 -1.38
CA LYS A 267 -7.46 11.48 -0.91
C LYS A 267 -6.17 11.00 -0.21
N TYR A 268 -6.21 9.83 0.45
CA TYR A 268 -5.06 9.24 1.14
C TYR A 268 -4.93 7.77 0.80
N ILE A 269 -3.71 7.36 0.48
CA ILE A 269 -3.34 5.98 0.19
C ILE A 269 -2.30 5.53 1.21
N LEU A 270 -2.60 4.45 1.93
CA LEU A 270 -1.71 3.86 2.92
C LEU A 270 -1.42 2.41 2.53
N ILE A 271 -0.16 2.01 2.54
CA ILE A 271 0.25 0.65 2.14
C ILE A 271 1.14 0.08 3.24
N ASP A 272 0.72 -1.06 3.80
CA ASP A 272 1.51 -1.83 4.75
C ASP A 272 2.39 -2.86 4.02
N GLU A 273 3.49 -3.29 4.65
CA GLU A 273 4.46 -4.26 4.14
C GLU A 273 4.98 -3.91 2.72
N TYR A 274 5.27 -2.63 2.49
CA TYR A 274 5.60 -2.11 1.15
C TYR A 274 6.85 -2.74 0.51
N GLN A 275 7.76 -3.30 1.30
CA GLN A 275 8.92 -4.05 0.81
C GLN A 275 8.56 -5.31 0.01
N ASP A 276 7.34 -5.80 0.14
CA ASP A 276 6.85 -7.00 -0.53
C ASP A 276 6.03 -6.70 -1.80
N THR A 277 5.96 -5.42 -2.21
CA THR A 277 5.26 -5.01 -3.43
C THR A 277 6.05 -5.38 -4.69
N ASN A 278 5.32 -5.80 -5.73
CA ASN A 278 5.86 -5.95 -7.08
C ASN A 278 5.69 -4.65 -7.90
N LYS A 279 6.23 -4.64 -9.12
CA LYS A 279 6.20 -3.47 -10.00
C LYS A 279 4.77 -3.01 -10.35
N LEU A 280 3.85 -3.95 -10.64
CA LEU A 280 2.45 -3.61 -10.95
C LEU A 280 1.73 -2.96 -9.78
N GLN A 281 1.93 -3.50 -8.56
CA GLN A 281 1.36 -2.95 -7.33
C GLN A 281 1.89 -1.54 -7.04
N TYR A 282 3.18 -1.35 -7.26
CA TYR A 282 3.81 -0.02 -7.20
C TYR A 282 3.16 0.94 -8.21
N MET A 283 3.04 0.54 -9.49
CA MET A 283 2.44 1.39 -10.54
C MET A 283 0.99 1.75 -10.22
N LEU A 284 0.22 0.79 -9.72
CA LEU A 284 -1.17 1.04 -9.29
C LEU A 284 -1.24 2.08 -8.16
N ALA A 285 -0.43 1.89 -7.12
CA ALA A 285 -0.40 2.79 -5.97
C ALA A 285 0.03 4.20 -6.37
N SER A 286 1.10 4.31 -7.17
CA SER A 286 1.60 5.60 -7.67
C SER A 286 0.57 6.29 -8.54
N LYS A 287 -0.07 5.56 -9.46
CA LYS A 287 -1.10 6.13 -10.35
C LYS A 287 -2.30 6.69 -9.59
N LEU A 288 -2.76 5.98 -8.59
CA LEU A 288 -3.87 6.47 -7.73
C LEU A 288 -3.43 7.66 -6.87
N ALA A 289 -2.17 7.69 -6.41
CA ALA A 289 -1.67 8.76 -5.55
C ALA A 289 -1.42 10.09 -6.29
N GLU A 290 -1.26 10.08 -7.62
CA GLU A 290 -1.00 11.29 -8.43
C GLU A 290 -2.05 12.40 -8.19
N GLY A 291 -3.29 12.04 -7.87
CA GLY A 291 -4.38 13.00 -7.69
C GLY A 291 -4.20 13.98 -6.52
N TRP A 292 -3.60 13.51 -5.42
CA TRP A 292 -3.44 14.29 -4.18
C TRP A 292 -2.01 14.30 -3.64
N GLY A 293 -1.14 13.43 -4.11
CA GLY A 293 0.22 13.27 -3.60
C GLY A 293 0.31 12.67 -2.18
N ASN A 294 -0.81 12.25 -1.58
CA ASN A 294 -0.89 11.77 -0.21
C ASN A 294 -0.73 10.25 -0.15
N ILE A 295 0.50 9.80 -0.20
CA ILE A 295 0.84 8.37 -0.10
C ILE A 295 1.71 8.10 1.13
N CYS A 296 1.29 7.14 1.95
CA CYS A 296 2.04 6.69 3.11
C CYS A 296 2.37 5.21 2.95
N VAL A 297 3.64 4.87 2.87
CA VAL A 297 4.09 3.49 2.81
C VAL A 297 4.80 3.10 4.10
N VAL A 298 4.46 1.93 4.60
CA VAL A 298 5.05 1.35 5.81
C VAL A 298 5.73 0.04 5.42
N GLY A 299 6.96 -0.14 5.80
CA GLY A 299 7.68 -1.36 5.46
C GLY A 299 8.96 -1.54 6.25
N ASP A 300 9.53 -2.72 6.07
CA ASP A 300 10.77 -3.15 6.68
C ASP A 300 11.70 -3.70 5.60
N ASP A 301 12.65 -2.90 5.14
CA ASP A 301 13.62 -3.29 4.12
C ASP A 301 14.47 -4.50 4.52
N ASP A 302 14.58 -4.79 5.82
CA ASP A 302 15.27 -5.97 6.35
C ASP A 302 14.41 -7.26 6.29
N GLN A 303 13.10 -7.14 5.99
CA GLN A 303 12.15 -8.26 5.90
C GLN A 303 11.67 -8.57 4.48
N SER A 304 12.31 -8.04 3.45
CA SER A 304 11.97 -8.34 2.05
C SER A 304 12.39 -9.78 1.68
N ILE A 305 11.51 -10.74 1.90
CA ILE A 305 11.77 -12.18 1.65
C ILE A 305 10.91 -12.76 0.51
N TYR A 306 10.04 -11.97 -0.12
CA TYR A 306 9.14 -12.41 -1.19
C TYR A 306 9.63 -12.14 -2.61
N LYS A 307 10.95 -11.97 -2.81
CA LYS A 307 11.54 -11.79 -4.15
C LYS A 307 11.17 -12.91 -5.12
N PHE A 308 11.02 -14.14 -4.63
CA PHE A 308 10.57 -15.29 -5.42
C PHE A 308 9.10 -15.20 -5.90
N ARG A 309 8.32 -14.26 -5.37
CA ARG A 309 6.95 -13.90 -5.79
C ARG A 309 6.89 -12.59 -6.56
N GLY A 310 8.00 -12.10 -7.10
CA GLY A 310 8.05 -10.86 -7.87
C GLY A 310 8.19 -9.59 -7.03
N ALA A 311 8.31 -9.70 -5.69
CA ALA A 311 8.57 -8.53 -4.84
C ALA A 311 9.89 -7.86 -5.23
N THR A 312 9.88 -6.54 -5.26
CA THR A 312 11.00 -5.70 -5.66
C THR A 312 11.37 -4.76 -4.53
N ILE A 313 12.46 -5.06 -3.81
CA ILE A 313 12.94 -4.24 -2.69
C ILE A 313 13.25 -2.80 -3.13
N GLU A 314 13.60 -2.63 -4.38
CA GLU A 314 13.88 -1.34 -5.00
C GLU A 314 12.72 -0.35 -4.80
N ASN A 315 11.47 -0.82 -4.77
CA ASN A 315 10.30 0.04 -4.53
C ASN A 315 10.38 0.81 -3.20
N ILE A 316 10.84 0.17 -2.11
CA ILE A 316 11.01 0.86 -0.83
C ILE A 316 12.32 1.64 -0.77
N LEU A 317 13.36 1.18 -1.45
CA LEU A 317 14.67 1.84 -1.46
C LEU A 317 14.66 3.12 -2.29
N SER A 318 13.96 3.15 -3.44
CA SER A 318 13.88 4.30 -4.35
C SER A 318 12.76 5.28 -4.00
N PHE A 319 11.90 4.97 -3.03
CA PHE A 319 10.71 5.77 -2.72
C PHE A 319 11.00 7.26 -2.48
N GLU A 320 12.11 7.59 -1.80
CA GLU A 320 12.50 8.98 -1.54
C GLU A 320 12.93 9.73 -2.81
N ASP A 321 13.53 9.01 -3.76
CA ASP A 321 14.01 9.58 -5.02
C ASP A 321 12.84 9.87 -5.97
N GLU A 322 11.81 9.04 -5.92
CA GLU A 322 10.61 9.14 -6.76
C GLU A 322 9.64 10.20 -6.25
N TYR A 323 9.47 10.31 -4.94
CA TYR A 323 8.59 11.29 -4.32
C TYR A 323 9.40 12.45 -3.72
N LYS A 324 9.64 13.49 -4.52
CA LYS A 324 10.37 14.69 -4.08
C LYS A 324 9.67 15.32 -2.86
N GLY A 325 10.43 15.57 -1.81
CA GLY A 325 9.90 16.09 -0.54
C GLY A 325 9.29 15.01 0.35
N CYS A 326 9.47 13.72 0.03
CA CYS A 326 9.10 12.62 0.89
C CYS A 326 9.69 12.77 2.29
N ARG A 327 8.86 12.56 3.30
CA ARG A 327 9.33 12.50 4.69
C ARG A 327 9.63 11.06 5.05
N VAL A 328 10.78 10.82 5.69
CA VAL A 328 11.18 9.49 6.17
C VAL A 328 11.18 9.47 7.68
N ILE A 329 10.45 8.51 8.26
CA ILE A 329 10.38 8.32 9.71
C ILE A 329 10.78 6.87 10.02
N ARG A 330 11.74 6.70 10.98
CA ARG A 330 12.20 5.38 11.40
C ARG A 330 11.57 5.01 12.74
N LEU A 331 10.98 3.80 12.79
CA LEU A 331 10.44 3.21 14.00
C LEU A 331 11.39 2.11 14.47
N GLU A 332 12.26 2.46 15.42
CA GLU A 332 13.36 1.59 15.88
C GLU A 332 13.09 0.98 17.27
N GLN A 333 12.15 1.58 18.03
CA GLN A 333 11.79 1.02 19.34
C GLN A 333 10.94 -0.23 19.16
N ASN A 334 11.47 -1.36 19.62
CA ASN A 334 10.80 -2.65 19.58
C ASN A 334 10.02 -2.92 20.90
N TYR A 335 8.81 -3.49 20.76
CA TYR A 335 7.91 -3.82 21.87
C TYR A 335 7.65 -5.32 21.98
N ARG A 336 8.32 -6.15 21.16
CA ARG A 336 8.07 -7.59 21.05
C ARG A 336 9.16 -8.41 21.70
N SER A 337 10.43 -8.00 21.56
CA SER A 337 11.59 -8.81 21.88
C SER A 337 12.46 -8.17 22.94
N THR A 338 13.20 -9.00 23.69
CA THR A 338 14.18 -8.59 24.70
C THR A 338 15.46 -8.04 24.07
N GLY A 339 16.28 -7.34 24.86
CA GLY A 339 17.50 -6.66 24.37
C GLY A 339 18.51 -7.61 23.74
N HIS A 340 18.75 -8.81 24.33
CA HIS A 340 19.69 -9.77 23.78
C HIS A 340 19.26 -10.34 22.42
N ILE A 341 17.94 -10.60 22.22
CA ILE A 341 17.39 -11.04 20.93
C ILE A 341 17.62 -9.95 19.89
N LEU A 342 17.33 -8.67 20.22
CA LEU A 342 17.56 -7.56 19.30
C LEU A 342 19.03 -7.34 18.98
N GLY A 343 19.92 -7.51 19.96
CA GLY A 343 21.37 -7.43 19.75
C GLY A 343 21.85 -8.47 18.75
N ALA A 344 21.40 -9.73 18.88
CA ALA A 344 21.71 -10.81 17.94
C ALA A 344 21.15 -10.50 16.53
N ALA A 345 19.87 -10.09 16.44
CA ALA A 345 19.23 -9.74 15.17
C ALA A 345 19.94 -8.58 14.48
N ASN A 346 20.28 -7.50 15.20
CA ASN A 346 21.03 -6.37 14.66
C ASN A 346 22.42 -6.78 14.15
N ALA A 347 23.12 -7.69 14.87
CA ALA A 347 24.44 -8.18 14.46
C ALA A 347 24.37 -8.96 13.14
N VAL A 348 23.33 -9.80 12.96
CA VAL A 348 23.12 -10.56 11.72
C VAL A 348 22.78 -9.63 10.56
N ILE A 349 21.84 -8.70 10.76
CA ILE A 349 21.33 -7.85 9.68
C ILE A 349 22.37 -6.79 9.21
N LYS A 350 23.35 -6.44 10.03
CA LYS A 350 24.46 -5.55 9.62
C LYS A 350 25.27 -6.08 8.43
N ASN A 351 25.22 -7.39 8.18
CA ASN A 351 25.90 -8.02 7.02
C ASN A 351 25.16 -7.79 5.69
N ASN A 352 23.89 -7.34 5.73
CA ASN A 352 23.14 -7.05 4.51
C ASN A 352 23.57 -5.69 3.94
N LEU A 353 23.99 -5.72 2.67
CA LEU A 353 24.32 -4.50 1.91
C LEU A 353 23.05 -3.97 1.22
N GLY A 354 22.98 -2.65 0.99
CA GLY A 354 21.87 -2.02 0.25
C GLY A 354 20.59 -1.79 1.06
N ARG A 355 20.69 -1.67 2.38
CA ARG A 355 19.58 -1.32 3.28
C ARG A 355 19.58 0.18 3.62
N LYS A 356 18.40 0.74 3.97
CA LYS A 356 18.28 2.13 4.41
C LYS A 356 18.80 2.39 5.84
N GLY A 357 19.20 1.34 6.55
CA GLY A 357 19.81 1.39 7.88
C GLY A 357 18.83 1.79 8.98
N LYS A 358 18.58 0.88 9.91
CA LYS A 358 17.90 1.09 11.19
C LYS A 358 18.52 0.17 12.22
N GLU A 359 18.40 0.50 13.49
CA GLU A 359 18.88 -0.32 14.60
C GLU A 359 17.78 -0.45 15.64
N LEU A 360 17.34 -1.71 15.85
CA LEU A 360 16.25 -1.98 16.79
C LEU A 360 16.78 -1.96 18.23
N TRP A 361 16.02 -1.29 19.10
CA TRP A 361 16.29 -1.21 20.53
C TRP A 361 15.01 -1.35 21.34
N THR A 362 15.11 -1.71 22.61
CA THR A 362 13.96 -1.83 23.52
C THR A 362 14.21 -1.13 24.85
N LYS A 363 13.13 -0.69 25.49
CA LYS A 363 13.12 -0.26 26.90
C LYS A 363 12.81 -1.42 27.85
N GLY A 364 12.45 -2.58 27.31
CA GLY A 364 12.17 -3.79 28.09
C GLY A 364 13.45 -4.45 28.60
N ASP A 365 13.27 -5.58 29.28
CA ASP A 365 14.37 -6.36 29.85
C ASP A 365 15.37 -6.84 28.80
N MET A 366 16.60 -7.08 29.24
CA MET A 366 17.63 -7.68 28.37
C MET A 366 17.28 -9.11 27.98
N GLY A 367 16.56 -9.83 28.85
CA GLY A 367 16.20 -11.24 28.67
C GLY A 367 17.40 -12.18 28.79
N GLU A 368 17.17 -13.47 28.49
CA GLU A 368 18.23 -14.47 28.42
C GLU A 368 19.06 -14.29 27.15
N LYS A 369 20.34 -14.66 27.22
CA LYS A 369 21.20 -14.67 26.02
C LYS A 369 20.78 -15.80 25.11
N PRO A 370 20.64 -15.56 23.78
CA PRO A 370 20.47 -16.64 22.82
C PRO A 370 21.65 -17.61 22.90
N GLU A 371 21.37 -18.92 22.89
CA GLU A 371 22.36 -19.99 22.83
C GLU A 371 23.04 -20.06 21.46
#